data_0783c25a334f1db099f8b257da9e9dc3
#
_entry.id   0783c25a334f1db099f8b257da9e9dc3
#
_cell.length_a   1.000
_cell.length_b   1.000
_cell.length_c   1.000
_cell.angle_alpha   90.00
_cell.angle_beta   90.00
_cell.angle_gamma   90.00
#
_symmetry.space_group_name_H-M   'P 1'
#
loop_
_entity.id
_entity.type
_entity.pdbx_description
1 polymer ?
#
loop_
_entity_poly.entity_id
_entity_poly.type
_entity_poly.pdbx_seq_one_letter_code
_entity_poly.pdbx_strand_id
1 'polypeptide(L)'
;MELQQLCEGIGLPEDAYQKMMKEKEALNLSEMEKQMGRLAEAKTAAEAYRQLENCLGRDEEHMKMLSCQLVCVCRDYDRYKEKGISDEIYFDTMKCFTRFLGECRERTGTVVFDRGWWTYRQVSMTLFRIGELEYEMCRFRGKKAISIHIPSDADFTPEKVQESLKKAGEFLEKIYPDFADAEYFCESWLLSPRLGALMKDSSNIRKFQILFQIEEDMPQDKEYMEWVFGKMPDTPWQELPEQTSLQRKVKEMLKNGENLGAGAGVLREDYRMNSGNRQE
;
A
#
# COMPACT_ATOMS: atom_id res chain seq x y z
N MET A 1 23.26 -1.36 0.97
CA MET A 1 22.91 -2.48 0.03
C MET A 1 23.15 -1.99 -1.40
N GLU A 2 23.62 -2.87 -2.30
CA GLU A 2 23.75 -2.52 -3.71
C GLU A 2 22.39 -2.57 -4.42
N LEU A 3 22.19 -1.66 -5.40
CA LEU A 3 20.90 -1.54 -6.13
C LEU A 3 20.51 -2.84 -6.84
N GLN A 4 21.48 -3.53 -7.45
CA GLN A 4 21.23 -4.81 -8.12
C GLN A 4 20.71 -5.86 -7.12
N GLN A 5 21.32 -5.97 -5.94
CA GLN A 5 20.90 -6.90 -4.89
C GLN A 5 19.48 -6.60 -4.40
N LEU A 6 19.13 -5.32 -4.25
CA LEU A 6 17.75 -4.94 -3.93
C LEU A 6 16.78 -5.39 -5.03
N CYS A 7 17.07 -5.02 -6.28
CA CYS A 7 16.19 -5.35 -7.41
C CYS A 7 15.97 -6.86 -7.58
N GLU A 8 17.03 -7.66 -7.41
CA GLU A 8 16.93 -9.13 -7.37
C GLU A 8 16.09 -9.61 -6.18
N GLY A 9 16.33 -9.07 -4.98
CA GLY A 9 15.63 -9.45 -3.76
C GLY A 9 14.12 -9.14 -3.75
N ILE A 10 13.70 -8.08 -4.44
CA ILE A 10 12.28 -7.74 -4.61
C ILE A 10 11.66 -8.35 -5.88
N GLY A 11 12.45 -9.08 -6.70
CA GLY A 11 11.97 -9.66 -7.94
C GLY A 11 11.59 -8.64 -9.00
N LEU A 12 12.33 -7.52 -9.11
CA LEU A 12 12.04 -6.49 -10.11
C LEU A 12 12.12 -7.09 -11.52
N PRO A 13 11.10 -6.92 -12.40
CA PRO A 13 11.14 -7.46 -13.75
C PRO A 13 12.33 -6.93 -14.56
N GLU A 14 12.99 -7.81 -15.32
CA GLU A 14 14.21 -7.47 -16.06
C GLU A 14 14.02 -6.27 -17.00
N ASP A 15 12.92 -6.20 -17.72
CA ASP A 15 12.64 -5.09 -18.62
C ASP A 15 12.43 -3.75 -17.88
N ALA A 16 11.82 -3.78 -16.68
CA ALA A 16 11.71 -2.62 -15.80
C ALA A 16 13.08 -2.21 -15.27
N TYR A 17 13.90 -3.19 -14.85
CA TYR A 17 15.26 -2.96 -14.39
C TYR A 17 16.12 -2.27 -15.48
N GLN A 18 16.11 -2.79 -16.71
CA GLN A 18 16.89 -2.21 -17.82
C GLN A 18 16.43 -0.79 -18.17
N LYS A 19 15.12 -0.54 -18.22
CA LYS A 19 14.57 0.81 -18.44
C LYS A 19 15.02 1.77 -17.34
N MET A 20 14.86 1.37 -16.08
CA MET A 20 15.22 2.16 -14.90
C MET A 20 16.73 2.46 -14.88
N MET A 21 17.59 1.48 -15.17
CA MET A 21 19.04 1.68 -15.21
C MET A 21 19.46 2.65 -16.31
N LYS A 22 18.86 2.57 -17.50
CA LYS A 22 19.11 3.52 -18.58
C LYS A 22 18.79 4.95 -18.18
N GLU A 23 17.63 5.17 -17.54
CA GLU A 23 17.24 6.50 -17.05
C GLU A 23 18.17 6.96 -15.91
N LYS A 24 18.54 6.05 -15.00
CA LYS A 24 19.47 6.35 -13.90
C LYS A 24 20.84 6.80 -14.39
N GLU A 25 21.40 6.17 -15.43
CA GLU A 25 22.69 6.55 -16.02
C GLU A 25 22.66 7.96 -16.63
N ALA A 26 21.50 8.38 -17.16
CA ALA A 26 21.29 9.71 -17.71
C ALA A 26 21.05 10.79 -16.64
N LEU A 27 20.77 10.40 -15.39
CA LEU A 27 20.48 11.33 -14.30
C LEU A 27 21.75 11.79 -13.58
N ASN A 28 21.83 13.08 -13.31
CA ASN A 28 22.81 13.62 -12.36
C ASN A 28 22.20 13.57 -10.94
N LEU A 29 22.33 12.43 -10.27
CA LEU A 29 21.76 12.23 -8.92
C LEU A 29 22.28 13.24 -7.89
N SER A 30 23.47 13.84 -8.10
CA SER A 30 24.01 14.84 -7.16
C SER A 30 23.17 16.13 -7.12
N GLU A 31 22.48 16.47 -8.20
CA GLU A 31 21.56 17.62 -8.24
C GLU A 31 20.26 17.36 -7.45
N MET A 32 19.92 16.08 -7.23
CA MET A 32 18.70 15.64 -6.55
C MET A 32 18.97 15.19 -5.11
N GLU A 33 20.22 15.20 -4.67
CA GLU A 33 20.65 14.66 -3.36
C GLU A 33 19.85 15.27 -2.19
N LYS A 34 19.58 16.58 -2.25
CA LYS A 34 18.79 17.27 -1.22
C LYS A 34 17.38 16.73 -1.13
N GLN A 35 16.70 16.54 -2.27
CA GLN A 35 15.33 16.02 -2.33
C GLN A 35 15.30 14.56 -1.93
N MET A 36 16.25 13.76 -2.40
CA MET A 36 16.38 12.34 -2.04
C MET A 36 16.61 12.14 -0.54
N GLY A 37 17.49 12.95 0.08
CA GLY A 37 17.68 12.90 1.53
C GLY A 37 16.42 13.27 2.31
N ARG A 38 15.66 14.26 1.84
CA ARG A 38 14.37 14.66 2.45
C ARG A 38 13.25 13.64 2.20
N LEU A 39 13.33 12.87 1.10
CA LEU A 39 12.39 11.79 0.78
C LEU A 39 12.47 10.64 1.81
N ALA A 40 13.66 10.37 2.34
CA ALA A 40 13.90 9.37 3.37
C ALA A 40 13.40 9.78 4.78
N GLU A 41 12.95 11.03 4.96
CA GLU A 41 12.52 11.55 6.25
C GLU A 41 10.99 11.71 6.32
N ALA A 42 10.34 11.03 7.25
CA ALA A 42 8.88 10.98 7.40
C ALA A 42 8.17 12.36 7.35
N LYS A 43 8.77 13.39 7.97
CA LYS A 43 8.16 14.73 8.04
C LYS A 43 8.20 15.50 6.72
N THR A 44 9.09 15.14 5.81
CA THR A 44 9.34 15.91 4.58
C THR A 44 9.12 15.09 3.31
N ALA A 45 8.90 13.77 3.43
CA ALA A 45 8.84 12.85 2.31
C ALA A 45 7.79 13.23 1.24
N ALA A 46 6.56 13.56 1.64
CA ALA A 46 5.51 13.93 0.70
C ALA A 46 5.81 15.22 -0.08
N GLU A 47 6.43 16.21 0.56
CA GLU A 47 6.86 17.43 -0.11
C GLU A 47 8.08 17.17 -0.99
N ALA A 48 9.04 16.40 -0.49
CA ALA A 48 10.26 16.04 -1.22
C ALA A 48 9.92 15.23 -2.48
N TYR A 49 8.94 14.34 -2.44
CA TYR A 49 8.43 13.63 -3.61
C TYR A 49 8.01 14.62 -4.70
N ARG A 50 7.15 15.59 -4.38
CA ARG A 50 6.67 16.60 -5.36
C ARG A 50 7.81 17.48 -5.92
N GLN A 51 8.76 17.83 -5.06
CA GLN A 51 9.94 18.60 -5.50
C GLN A 51 10.84 17.76 -6.41
N LEU A 52 11.04 16.47 -6.09
CA LEU A 52 11.80 15.55 -6.91
C LEU A 52 11.15 15.35 -8.27
N GLU A 53 9.83 15.14 -8.33
CA GLU A 53 9.07 15.03 -9.56
C GLU A 53 9.28 16.25 -10.48
N ASN A 54 9.24 17.46 -9.93
CA ASN A 54 9.54 18.69 -10.68
C ASN A 54 11.00 18.75 -11.19
N CYS A 55 11.97 18.28 -10.39
CA CYS A 55 13.39 18.25 -10.78
C CYS A 55 13.67 17.24 -11.89
N LEU A 56 12.98 16.10 -11.90
CA LEU A 56 13.15 15.04 -12.89
C LEU A 56 12.67 15.45 -14.29
N GLY A 57 11.79 16.44 -14.38
CA GLY A 57 11.24 16.90 -15.63
C GLY A 57 10.42 15.82 -16.34
N ARG A 58 10.57 15.67 -17.66
CA ARG A 58 9.84 14.66 -18.42
C ARG A 58 10.26 13.25 -18.02
N ASP A 59 9.33 12.46 -17.49
CA ASP A 59 9.50 11.08 -17.02
C ASP A 59 8.21 10.28 -17.28
N GLU A 60 7.90 10.00 -18.56
CA GLU A 60 6.60 9.45 -18.99
C GLU A 60 6.32 8.06 -18.40
N GLU A 61 7.34 7.23 -18.25
CA GLU A 61 7.21 5.90 -17.65
C GLU A 61 7.55 5.91 -16.14
N HIS A 62 7.88 7.07 -15.57
CA HIS A 62 8.30 7.29 -14.17
C HIS A 62 9.51 6.43 -13.75
N MET A 63 10.39 6.06 -14.68
CA MET A 63 11.58 5.26 -14.41
C MET A 63 12.69 6.05 -13.71
N LYS A 64 12.75 7.37 -13.92
CA LYS A 64 13.67 8.25 -13.16
C LYS A 64 13.24 8.31 -11.70
N MET A 65 11.94 8.48 -11.44
CA MET A 65 11.39 8.46 -10.08
C MET A 65 11.63 7.12 -9.40
N LEU A 66 11.38 6.01 -10.10
CA LEU A 66 11.67 4.66 -9.61
C LEU A 66 13.14 4.53 -9.21
N SER A 67 14.08 4.98 -10.06
CA SER A 67 15.51 4.89 -9.78
C SER A 67 15.90 5.70 -8.54
N CYS A 68 15.38 6.92 -8.38
CA CYS A 68 15.65 7.76 -7.21
C CYS A 68 15.14 7.10 -5.92
N GLN A 69 13.93 6.57 -5.93
CA GLN A 69 13.35 5.92 -4.75
C GLN A 69 14.09 4.62 -4.40
N LEU A 70 14.42 3.77 -5.38
CA LEU A 70 15.21 2.55 -5.13
C LEU A 70 16.63 2.86 -4.62
N VAL A 71 17.26 3.92 -5.11
CA VAL A 71 18.55 4.38 -4.55
C VAL A 71 18.40 4.84 -3.10
N CYS A 72 17.32 5.55 -2.76
CA CYS A 72 17.05 5.94 -1.37
C CYS A 72 16.90 4.71 -0.46
N VAL A 73 16.09 3.72 -0.85
CA VAL A 73 15.90 2.53 0.01
C VAL A 73 17.16 1.67 0.12
N CYS A 74 18.02 1.62 -0.91
CA CYS A 74 19.35 0.99 -0.80
C CYS A 74 20.22 1.65 0.27
N ARG A 75 20.23 2.98 0.31
CA ARG A 75 20.99 3.76 1.31
C ARG A 75 20.44 3.57 2.71
N ASP A 76 19.12 3.46 2.84
CA ASP A 76 18.43 3.31 4.12
C ASP A 76 18.46 1.88 4.68
N TYR A 77 19.01 0.90 3.95
CA TYR A 77 19.09 -0.48 4.42
C TYR A 77 19.79 -0.62 5.79
N ASP A 78 20.88 0.13 5.98
CA ASP A 78 21.61 0.11 7.26
C ASP A 78 20.77 0.71 8.39
N ARG A 79 19.95 1.72 8.12
CA ARG A 79 18.97 2.28 9.08
C ARG A 79 17.93 1.24 9.52
N TYR A 80 17.48 0.36 8.61
CA TYR A 80 16.60 -0.76 8.97
C TYR A 80 17.30 -1.71 9.94
N LYS A 81 18.56 -2.06 9.66
CA LYS A 81 19.38 -2.91 10.53
C LYS A 81 19.63 -2.29 11.90
N GLU A 82 20.01 -1.02 11.94
CA GLU A 82 20.24 -0.28 13.18
C GLU A 82 18.98 -0.22 14.07
N LYS A 83 17.80 -0.13 13.46
CA LYS A 83 16.51 -0.20 14.18
C LYS A 83 16.13 -1.62 14.61
N GLY A 84 16.85 -2.64 14.18
CA GLY A 84 16.51 -4.04 14.43
C GLY A 84 15.32 -4.57 13.61
N ILE A 85 15.03 -3.94 12.46
CA ILE A 85 14.03 -4.41 11.49
C ILE A 85 14.67 -5.54 10.68
N SER A 86 13.95 -6.65 10.54
CA SER A 86 14.43 -7.83 9.82
C SER A 86 14.50 -7.62 8.31
N ASP A 87 15.35 -8.42 7.62
CA ASP A 87 15.40 -8.47 6.17
C ASP A 87 14.06 -8.88 5.56
N GLU A 88 13.33 -9.79 6.21
CA GLU A 88 11.99 -10.19 5.78
C GLU A 88 11.07 -8.96 5.65
N ILE A 89 10.94 -8.16 6.71
CA ILE A 89 10.10 -6.95 6.69
C ILE A 89 10.62 -5.93 5.67
N TYR A 90 11.94 -5.76 5.55
CA TYR A 90 12.53 -4.86 4.57
C TYR A 90 12.14 -5.26 3.15
N PHE A 91 12.45 -6.50 2.74
CA PHE A 91 12.17 -6.96 1.38
C PHE A 91 10.67 -7.03 1.10
N ASP A 92 9.84 -7.51 2.03
CA ASP A 92 8.40 -7.56 1.84
C ASP A 92 7.80 -6.17 1.69
N THR A 93 8.30 -5.17 2.43
CA THR A 93 7.91 -3.77 2.26
C THR A 93 8.32 -3.25 0.88
N MET A 94 9.54 -3.54 0.41
CA MET A 94 10.06 -3.04 -0.86
C MET A 94 9.50 -3.78 -2.08
N LYS A 95 8.90 -4.95 -1.92
CA LYS A 95 8.15 -5.64 -3.00
C LYS A 95 6.97 -4.81 -3.54
N CYS A 96 6.55 -3.74 -2.85
CA CYS A 96 5.56 -2.80 -3.37
C CYS A 96 5.95 -2.22 -4.74
N PHE A 97 7.25 -1.97 -4.99
CA PHE A 97 7.72 -1.48 -6.28
C PHE A 97 7.44 -2.47 -7.41
N THR A 98 7.72 -3.73 -7.19
CA THR A 98 7.45 -4.81 -8.16
C THR A 98 5.96 -5.05 -8.35
N ARG A 99 5.19 -5.06 -7.25
CA ARG A 99 3.73 -5.21 -7.29
C ARG A 99 3.08 -4.11 -8.13
N PHE A 100 3.39 -2.85 -7.89
CA PHE A 100 2.81 -1.72 -8.63
C PHE A 100 3.16 -1.72 -10.12
N LEU A 101 4.39 -2.11 -10.47
CA LEU A 101 4.77 -2.31 -11.87
C LEU A 101 3.95 -3.44 -12.53
N GLY A 102 3.71 -4.54 -11.80
CA GLY A 102 2.86 -5.64 -12.24
C GLY A 102 1.41 -5.21 -12.45
N GLU A 103 0.82 -4.54 -11.47
CA GLU A 103 -0.55 -4.01 -11.54
C GLU A 103 -0.74 -3.04 -12.72
N CYS A 104 0.22 -2.13 -12.94
CA CYS A 104 0.19 -1.23 -14.09
C CYS A 104 0.28 -1.99 -15.41
N ARG A 105 1.16 -2.99 -15.50
CA ARG A 105 1.30 -3.84 -16.70
C ARG A 105 0.02 -4.63 -16.99
N GLU A 106 -0.61 -5.22 -15.98
CA GLU A 106 -1.87 -5.95 -16.15
C GLU A 106 -3.01 -5.04 -16.64
N ARG A 107 -3.06 -3.82 -16.14
CA ARG A 107 -4.10 -2.84 -16.48
C ARG A 107 -3.90 -2.19 -17.85
N THR A 108 -2.64 -1.87 -18.23
CA THR A 108 -2.33 -1.04 -19.40
C THR A 108 -1.57 -1.77 -20.51
N GLY A 109 -1.02 -2.95 -20.25
CA GLY A 109 -0.13 -3.66 -21.15
C GLY A 109 1.30 -3.07 -21.21
N THR A 110 1.60 -2.04 -20.40
CA THR A 110 2.88 -1.33 -20.41
C THR A 110 3.56 -1.33 -19.05
N VAL A 111 4.87 -1.11 -19.02
CA VAL A 111 5.66 -1.02 -17.79
C VAL A 111 5.84 0.46 -17.45
N VAL A 112 5.05 0.95 -16.51
CA VAL A 112 5.08 2.32 -15.99
C VAL A 112 5.04 2.27 -14.47
N PHE A 113 5.85 3.07 -13.79
CA PHE A 113 5.83 3.19 -12.35
C PHE A 113 4.89 4.33 -11.93
N ASP A 114 3.58 4.10 -11.98
CA ASP A 114 2.55 5.12 -11.75
C ASP A 114 2.21 5.37 -10.26
N ARG A 115 2.87 4.65 -9.33
CA ARG A 115 2.62 4.73 -7.88
C ARG A 115 3.75 5.40 -7.08
N GLY A 116 4.63 6.16 -7.71
CA GLY A 116 5.69 6.89 -7.03
C GLY A 116 5.19 7.83 -5.94
N TRP A 117 4.01 8.40 -6.12
CA TRP A 117 3.29 9.23 -5.15
C TRP A 117 2.80 8.46 -3.92
N TRP A 118 2.79 7.14 -3.96
CA TRP A 118 2.45 6.28 -2.84
C TRP A 118 3.70 5.77 -2.11
N THR A 119 4.70 5.31 -2.88
CA THR A 119 5.86 4.58 -2.36
C THR A 119 6.85 5.42 -1.56
N TYR A 120 6.73 6.75 -1.54
CA TYR A 120 7.52 7.57 -0.61
C TYR A 120 7.27 7.21 0.86
N ARG A 121 6.15 6.57 1.19
CA ARG A 121 5.83 6.09 2.54
C ARG A 121 6.76 4.95 2.96
N GLN A 122 7.01 4.01 2.05
CA GLN A 122 7.96 2.92 2.27
C GLN A 122 9.40 3.48 2.33
N VAL A 123 9.76 4.39 1.43
CA VAL A 123 11.09 5.06 1.42
C VAL A 123 11.34 5.80 2.72
N SER A 124 10.35 6.49 3.28
CA SER A 124 10.49 7.26 4.52
C SER A 124 10.29 6.44 5.81
N MET A 125 10.21 5.11 5.69
CA MET A 125 9.99 4.21 6.83
C MET A 125 8.74 4.54 7.65
N THR A 126 7.67 5.02 7.00
CA THR A 126 6.38 5.29 7.64
C THR A 126 5.35 4.21 7.36
N LEU A 127 5.57 3.38 6.34
CA LEU A 127 4.72 2.26 5.96
C LEU A 127 5.54 1.00 5.81
N PHE A 128 5.06 -0.10 6.39
CA PHE A 128 5.71 -1.42 6.35
C PHE A 128 4.71 -2.50 5.97
N ARG A 129 5.13 -3.45 5.13
CA ARG A 129 4.42 -4.70 4.94
C ARG A 129 4.82 -5.70 6.01
N ILE A 130 3.84 -6.19 6.76
CA ILE A 130 4.03 -7.18 7.83
C ILE A 130 3.01 -8.30 7.62
N GLY A 131 3.45 -9.41 7.07
CA GLY A 131 2.55 -10.47 6.60
C GLY A 131 1.70 -10.01 5.42
N GLU A 132 0.38 -10.19 5.52
CA GLU A 132 -0.53 -9.93 4.40
C GLU A 132 -0.92 -8.44 4.25
N LEU A 133 -0.75 -7.62 5.28
CA LEU A 133 -1.21 -6.24 5.29
C LEU A 133 -0.05 -5.25 5.36
N GLU A 134 -0.34 -4.01 4.99
CA GLU A 134 0.58 -2.87 5.13
C GLU A 134 0.08 -1.95 6.24
N TYR A 135 1.01 -1.42 7.05
CA TYR A 135 0.74 -0.61 8.23
C TYR A 135 1.47 0.72 8.12
N GLU A 136 0.72 1.81 8.02
CA GLU A 136 1.25 3.18 7.95
C GLU A 136 1.10 3.89 9.29
N MET A 137 2.20 4.35 9.83
CA MET A 137 2.22 5.23 10.99
C MET A 137 1.81 6.64 10.57
N CYS A 138 0.66 7.09 11.03
CA CYS A 138 0.08 8.38 10.62
C CYS A 138 -0.59 9.11 11.79
N ARG A 139 -1.38 10.13 11.46
CA ARG A 139 -2.29 10.79 12.39
C ARG A 139 -3.71 10.67 11.88
N PHE A 140 -4.59 10.22 12.75
CA PHE A 140 -6.02 10.17 12.52
C PHE A 140 -6.73 10.95 13.63
N ARG A 141 -7.59 11.90 13.28
CA ARG A 141 -8.29 12.76 14.24
C ARG A 141 -7.36 13.48 15.24
N GLY A 142 -6.16 13.87 14.73
CA GLY A 142 -5.15 14.57 15.54
C GLY A 142 -4.32 13.68 16.47
N LYS A 143 -4.61 12.40 16.60
CA LYS A 143 -3.86 11.42 17.41
C LYS A 143 -2.94 10.57 16.53
N LYS A 144 -1.91 9.95 17.13
CA LYS A 144 -1.14 8.89 16.46
C LYS A 144 -2.06 7.72 16.15
N ALA A 145 -1.94 7.18 14.96
CA ALA A 145 -2.76 6.08 14.48
C ALA A 145 -1.98 5.20 13.51
N ILE A 146 -2.48 4.00 13.26
CA ILE A 146 -1.99 3.07 12.26
C ILE A 146 -3.06 2.92 11.19
N SER A 147 -2.76 3.33 9.97
CA SER A 147 -3.61 3.05 8.82
C SER A 147 -3.26 1.67 8.25
N ILE A 148 -4.26 0.80 8.16
CA ILE A 148 -4.12 -0.51 7.52
C ILE A 148 -4.42 -0.35 6.04
N HIS A 149 -3.45 -0.72 5.19
CA HIS A 149 -3.62 -0.80 3.75
C HIS A 149 -3.61 -2.25 3.31
N ILE A 150 -4.33 -2.53 2.22
CA ILE A 150 -4.58 -3.88 1.74
C ILE A 150 -3.91 -4.04 0.38
N PRO A 151 -2.76 -4.70 0.31
CA PRO A 151 -2.11 -4.99 -0.96
C PRO A 151 -2.97 -5.88 -1.86
N SER A 152 -2.86 -5.70 -3.18
CA SER A 152 -3.64 -6.48 -4.16
C SER A 152 -3.37 -7.99 -4.12
N ASP A 153 -2.18 -8.37 -3.62
CA ASP A 153 -1.71 -9.75 -3.47
C ASP A 153 -1.95 -10.33 -2.05
N ALA A 154 -2.73 -9.64 -1.20
CA ALA A 154 -3.02 -10.10 0.16
C ALA A 154 -3.90 -11.37 0.18
N ASP A 155 -3.50 -12.36 0.96
CA ASP A 155 -4.33 -13.52 1.27
C ASP A 155 -5.25 -13.21 2.46
N PHE A 156 -6.54 -13.10 2.18
CA PHE A 156 -7.58 -12.80 3.15
C PHE A 156 -8.05 -14.00 3.99
N THR A 157 -7.29 -15.09 4.05
CA THR A 157 -7.61 -16.15 5.01
C THR A 157 -7.54 -15.57 6.44
N PRO A 158 -8.56 -15.82 7.28
CA PRO A 158 -8.63 -15.20 8.61
C PRO A 158 -7.37 -15.40 9.46
N GLU A 159 -6.78 -16.60 9.36
CA GLU A 159 -5.57 -16.99 10.11
C GLU A 159 -4.38 -16.10 9.71
N LYS A 160 -4.19 -15.86 8.41
CA LYS A 160 -3.10 -15.00 7.90
C LYS A 160 -3.31 -13.53 8.24
N VAL A 161 -4.55 -13.05 8.15
CA VAL A 161 -4.89 -11.67 8.56
C VAL A 161 -4.62 -11.47 10.05
N GLN A 162 -5.04 -12.41 10.90
CA GLN A 162 -4.81 -12.35 12.34
C GLN A 162 -3.31 -12.43 12.68
N GLU A 163 -2.55 -13.30 12.00
CA GLU A 163 -1.10 -13.37 12.16
C GLU A 163 -0.43 -12.06 11.77
N SER A 164 -0.86 -11.42 10.67
CA SER A 164 -0.35 -10.13 10.22
C SER A 164 -0.61 -9.04 11.27
N LEU A 165 -1.83 -8.95 11.81
CA LEU A 165 -2.19 -8.00 12.88
C LEU A 165 -1.35 -8.21 14.15
N LYS A 166 -1.15 -9.47 14.56
CA LYS A 166 -0.32 -9.82 15.71
C LYS A 166 1.14 -9.40 15.50
N LYS A 167 1.75 -9.78 14.37
CA LYS A 167 3.13 -9.41 14.03
C LYS A 167 3.31 -7.90 13.95
N ALA A 168 2.31 -7.17 13.47
CA ALA A 168 2.34 -5.71 13.42
C ALA A 168 2.34 -5.08 14.83
N GLY A 169 1.55 -5.61 15.76
CA GLY A 169 1.58 -5.19 17.16
C GLY A 169 2.96 -5.40 17.80
N GLU A 170 3.51 -6.60 17.66
CA GLU A 170 4.86 -6.95 18.17
C GLU A 170 5.96 -6.06 17.55
N PHE A 171 5.85 -5.77 16.26
CA PHE A 171 6.76 -4.87 15.55
C PHE A 171 6.69 -3.44 16.09
N LEU A 172 5.49 -2.90 16.29
CA LEU A 172 5.32 -1.54 16.79
C LEU A 172 5.79 -1.42 18.25
N GLU A 173 5.46 -2.36 19.11
CA GLU A 173 5.94 -2.38 20.50
C GLU A 173 7.47 -2.35 20.57
N LYS A 174 8.12 -3.12 19.71
CA LYS A 174 9.59 -3.26 19.71
C LYS A 174 10.30 -2.10 19.03
N ILE A 175 9.83 -1.67 17.87
CA ILE A 175 10.57 -0.76 16.95
C ILE A 175 10.05 0.68 17.03
N TYR A 176 8.75 0.85 17.24
CA TYR A 176 8.07 2.15 17.30
C TYR A 176 7.15 2.26 18.51
N PRO A 177 7.70 2.17 19.75
CA PRO A 177 6.90 2.13 20.98
C PRO A 177 5.94 3.31 21.14
N ASP A 178 6.26 4.42 20.52
CA ASP A 178 5.39 5.60 20.44
C ASP A 178 4.05 5.36 19.72
N PHE A 179 3.93 4.27 18.96
CA PHE A 179 2.74 3.84 18.23
C PHE A 179 2.16 2.52 18.77
N ALA A 180 2.73 1.94 19.82
CA ALA A 180 2.26 0.67 20.38
C ALA A 180 0.78 0.71 20.78
N ASP A 181 0.35 1.83 21.37
CA ASP A 181 -1.04 2.05 21.79
C ASP A 181 -1.89 2.80 20.75
N ALA A 182 -1.36 3.05 19.56
CA ALA A 182 -2.07 3.79 18.53
C ALA A 182 -3.32 3.02 18.03
N GLU A 183 -4.40 3.73 17.74
CA GLU A 183 -5.59 3.16 17.14
C GLU A 183 -5.31 2.69 15.71
N TYR A 184 -5.82 1.52 15.35
CA TYR A 184 -5.73 1.00 13.98
C TYR A 184 -7.04 1.31 13.25
N PHE A 185 -6.93 1.86 12.06
CA PHE A 185 -8.08 2.11 11.21
C PHE A 185 -7.80 1.67 9.76
N CYS A 186 -8.85 1.48 9.01
CA CYS A 186 -8.77 1.18 7.58
C CYS A 186 -9.84 1.98 6.84
N GLU A 187 -9.46 2.58 5.73
CA GLU A 187 -10.34 3.20 4.76
C GLU A 187 -10.17 2.45 3.44
N SER A 188 -11.25 1.81 2.97
CA SER A 188 -11.18 0.97 1.77
C SER A 188 -12.58 0.68 1.22
N TRP A 189 -12.66 0.47 -0.10
CA TRP A 189 -13.84 -0.10 -0.74
C TRP A 189 -14.20 -1.49 -0.18
N LEU A 190 -13.22 -2.25 0.34
CA LEU A 190 -13.46 -3.54 0.98
C LEU A 190 -14.26 -3.42 2.29
N LEU A 191 -14.29 -2.24 2.92
CA LEU A 191 -15.12 -1.95 4.09
C LEU A 191 -16.49 -1.36 3.74
N SER A 192 -16.82 -1.22 2.46
CA SER A 192 -18.16 -0.75 2.05
C SER A 192 -19.27 -1.62 2.65
N PRO A 193 -20.26 -1.03 3.34
CA PRO A 193 -21.42 -1.77 3.82
C PRO A 193 -22.19 -2.48 2.70
N ARG A 194 -22.19 -1.90 1.48
CA ARG A 194 -22.87 -2.44 0.30
C ARG A 194 -22.15 -3.69 -0.22
N LEU A 195 -20.81 -3.69 -0.20
CA LEU A 195 -20.04 -4.89 -0.53
C LEU A 195 -20.39 -6.04 0.41
N GLY A 196 -20.50 -5.76 1.72
CA GLY A 196 -20.90 -6.76 2.70
C GLY A 196 -22.24 -7.42 2.37
N ALA A 197 -23.22 -6.64 1.87
CA ALA A 197 -24.52 -7.16 1.46
C ALA A 197 -24.46 -8.04 0.19
N LEU A 198 -23.46 -7.85 -0.67
CA LEU A 198 -23.23 -8.67 -1.86
C LEU A 198 -22.51 -9.99 -1.57
N MET A 199 -21.83 -10.10 -0.44
CA MET A 199 -21.00 -11.24 -0.08
C MET A 199 -21.75 -12.26 0.76
N LYS A 200 -21.32 -13.53 0.63
CA LYS A 200 -21.77 -14.58 1.57
C LYS A 200 -21.05 -14.39 2.92
N ASP A 201 -21.69 -14.74 4.02
CA ASP A 201 -21.07 -14.66 5.36
C ASP A 201 -19.78 -15.50 5.49
N SER A 202 -19.66 -16.58 4.70
CA SER A 202 -18.46 -17.42 4.64
C SER A 202 -17.30 -16.82 3.86
N SER A 203 -17.49 -15.68 3.18
CA SER A 203 -16.46 -15.03 2.38
C SER A 203 -15.37 -14.43 3.28
N ASN A 204 -14.10 -14.57 2.86
CA ASN A 204 -12.97 -14.00 3.60
C ASN A 204 -13.05 -12.46 3.67
N ILE A 205 -13.57 -11.81 2.63
CA ILE A 205 -13.82 -10.35 2.65
C ILE A 205 -14.84 -10.01 3.76
N ARG A 206 -15.92 -10.79 3.88
CA ARG A 206 -16.89 -10.56 4.94
C ARG A 206 -16.30 -10.77 6.33
N LYS A 207 -15.47 -11.81 6.50
CA LYS A 207 -14.73 -12.06 7.75
C LYS A 207 -13.74 -10.95 8.07
N PHE A 208 -13.10 -10.35 7.05
CA PHE A 208 -12.25 -9.19 7.24
C PHE A 208 -13.05 -7.95 7.69
N GLN A 209 -14.21 -7.67 7.07
CA GLN A 209 -15.06 -6.53 7.46
C GLN A 209 -15.47 -6.56 8.93
N ILE A 210 -15.81 -7.73 9.48
CA ILE A 210 -16.24 -7.83 10.89
C ILE A 210 -15.13 -7.52 11.90
N LEU A 211 -13.87 -7.50 11.49
CA LEU A 211 -12.77 -7.06 12.35
C LEU A 211 -12.89 -5.56 12.70
N PHE A 212 -13.62 -4.80 11.89
CA PHE A 212 -13.73 -3.34 12.04
C PHE A 212 -15.10 -2.93 12.55
N GLN A 213 -15.11 -1.88 13.36
CA GLN A 213 -16.29 -1.08 13.60
C GLN A 213 -16.33 0.00 12.52
N ILE A 214 -17.26 -0.12 11.58
CA ILE A 214 -17.43 0.86 10.52
C ILE A 214 -17.99 2.14 11.14
N GLU A 215 -17.31 3.26 10.92
CA GLU A 215 -17.68 4.58 11.46
C GLU A 215 -18.14 5.54 10.38
N GLU A 216 -17.68 5.34 9.15
CA GLU A 216 -18.03 6.19 8.02
C GLU A 216 -18.40 5.35 6.80
N ASP A 217 -19.49 5.71 6.16
CA ASP A 217 -19.91 5.19 4.86
C ASP A 217 -19.66 6.25 3.81
N MET A 218 -18.88 5.90 2.77
CA MET A 218 -18.49 6.78 1.67
C MET A 218 -19.16 6.32 0.37
N PRO A 219 -20.46 6.58 0.18
CA PRO A 219 -21.24 6.04 -0.93
C PRO A 219 -20.82 6.61 -2.30
N GLN A 220 -20.11 7.74 -2.34
CA GLN A 220 -19.69 8.37 -3.58
C GLN A 220 -18.27 7.97 -4.01
N ASP A 221 -17.52 7.25 -3.16
CA ASP A 221 -16.20 6.77 -3.50
C ASP A 221 -16.26 5.77 -4.66
N LYS A 222 -15.27 5.84 -5.55
CA LYS A 222 -15.18 5.00 -6.74
C LYS A 222 -13.85 4.25 -6.87
N GLU A 223 -13.05 4.17 -5.80
CA GLU A 223 -11.78 3.46 -5.80
C GLU A 223 -11.92 2.00 -6.26
N TYR A 224 -13.03 1.37 -5.89
CA TYR A 224 -13.34 -0.01 -6.31
C TYR A 224 -13.34 -0.22 -7.83
N MET A 225 -13.52 0.82 -8.64
CA MET A 225 -13.53 0.72 -10.10
C MET A 225 -12.19 0.20 -10.64
N GLU A 226 -11.09 0.67 -10.06
CA GLU A 226 -9.76 0.18 -10.39
C GLU A 226 -9.60 -1.29 -9.97
N TRP A 227 -9.95 -1.63 -8.73
CA TRP A 227 -9.68 -2.95 -8.14
C TRP A 227 -10.62 -4.05 -8.62
N VAL A 228 -11.89 -3.73 -8.85
CA VAL A 228 -12.89 -4.70 -9.31
C VAL A 228 -12.86 -4.87 -10.83
N PHE A 229 -12.66 -3.78 -11.56
CA PHE A 229 -12.83 -3.77 -13.01
C PHE A 229 -11.55 -3.46 -13.80
N GLY A 230 -10.48 -3.00 -13.18
CA GLY A 230 -9.29 -2.48 -13.86
C GLY A 230 -9.61 -1.23 -14.70
N LYS A 231 -10.54 -0.40 -14.25
CA LYS A 231 -11.07 0.73 -14.99
C LYS A 231 -11.00 2.04 -14.21
N MET A 232 -10.99 3.16 -14.93
CA MET A 232 -11.03 4.50 -14.35
C MET A 232 -12.39 4.76 -13.67
N PRO A 233 -12.45 5.62 -12.64
CA PRO A 233 -13.66 5.89 -11.85
C PRO A 233 -14.87 6.36 -12.66
N ASP A 234 -14.66 7.00 -13.80
CA ASP A 234 -15.71 7.56 -14.64
C ASP A 234 -16.06 6.70 -15.86
N THR A 235 -15.53 5.46 -15.92
CA THR A 235 -15.88 4.51 -17.00
C THR A 235 -17.38 4.18 -16.95
N PRO A 236 -18.12 4.33 -18.05
CA PRO A 236 -19.53 3.98 -18.11
C PRO A 236 -19.76 2.50 -17.78
N TRP A 237 -20.83 2.22 -17.02
CA TRP A 237 -21.11 0.84 -16.59
C TRP A 237 -21.28 -0.14 -17.77
N GLN A 238 -21.71 0.32 -18.95
CA GLN A 238 -21.85 -0.49 -20.16
C GLN A 238 -20.52 -1.11 -20.61
N GLU A 239 -19.41 -0.42 -20.36
CA GLU A 239 -18.05 -0.81 -20.79
C GLU A 239 -17.32 -1.68 -19.75
N LEU A 240 -17.95 -1.93 -18.59
CA LEU A 240 -17.34 -2.72 -17.52
C LEU A 240 -17.39 -4.22 -17.82
N PRO A 241 -16.32 -4.98 -17.50
CA PRO A 241 -16.28 -6.44 -17.66
C PRO A 241 -17.24 -7.15 -16.70
N GLU A 242 -17.62 -8.39 -17.04
CA GLU A 242 -18.53 -9.26 -16.27
C GLU A 242 -17.94 -10.65 -16.03
N GLN A 243 -16.62 -10.75 -15.97
CA GLN A 243 -15.93 -12.02 -15.87
C GLN A 243 -16.14 -12.71 -14.51
N THR A 244 -16.11 -11.93 -13.41
CA THR A 244 -16.28 -12.45 -12.07
C THR A 244 -17.71 -12.27 -11.54
N SER A 245 -18.09 -13.03 -10.50
CA SER A 245 -19.39 -12.86 -9.85
C SER A 245 -19.52 -11.49 -9.18
N LEU A 246 -18.44 -10.94 -8.64
CA LEU A 246 -18.42 -9.61 -8.04
C LEU A 246 -18.64 -8.53 -9.11
N GLN A 247 -17.91 -8.61 -10.23
CA GLN A 247 -18.09 -7.68 -11.35
C GLN A 247 -19.55 -7.62 -11.81
N ARG A 248 -20.20 -8.77 -12.01
CA ARG A 248 -21.61 -8.82 -12.42
C ARG A 248 -22.54 -8.15 -11.40
N LYS A 249 -22.36 -8.42 -10.11
CA LYS A 249 -23.19 -7.82 -9.04
C LYS A 249 -22.99 -6.32 -8.94
N VAL A 250 -21.75 -5.84 -8.95
CA VAL A 250 -21.46 -4.39 -8.87
C VAL A 250 -21.94 -3.67 -10.13
N LYS A 251 -21.79 -4.29 -11.30
CA LYS A 251 -22.31 -3.71 -12.55
C LYS A 251 -23.83 -3.58 -12.54
N GLU A 252 -24.56 -4.54 -11.97
CA GLU A 252 -26.01 -4.45 -11.81
C GLU A 252 -26.43 -3.34 -10.83
N MET A 253 -25.68 -3.12 -9.74
CA MET A 253 -25.86 -1.96 -8.86
C MET A 253 -25.73 -0.64 -9.65
N LEU A 254 -24.63 -0.50 -10.42
CA LEU A 254 -24.37 0.71 -11.22
C LEU A 254 -25.46 0.97 -12.25
N LYS A 255 -25.99 -0.09 -12.87
CA LYS A 255 -27.11 0.00 -13.81
C LYS A 255 -28.38 0.52 -13.15
N ASN A 256 -28.60 0.21 -11.88
CA ASN A 256 -29.74 0.68 -11.08
C ASN A 256 -29.50 2.07 -10.46
N GLY A 257 -28.38 2.73 -10.78
CA GLY A 257 -28.03 4.04 -10.24
C GLY A 257 -27.46 4.00 -8.81
N GLU A 258 -27.09 2.82 -8.33
CA GLU A 258 -26.42 2.62 -7.04
C GLU A 258 -24.91 2.59 -7.23
N ASN A 259 -24.15 2.95 -6.19
CA ASN A 259 -22.70 2.90 -6.18
C ASN A 259 -22.20 2.00 -5.05
N LEU A 260 -21.11 1.24 -5.29
CA LEU A 260 -20.52 0.39 -4.26
C LEU A 260 -19.97 1.23 -3.10
N GLY A 261 -19.24 2.30 -3.43
CA GLY A 261 -18.60 3.16 -2.44
C GLY A 261 -17.46 2.49 -1.68
N ALA A 262 -17.05 3.13 -0.60
CA ALA A 262 -16.08 2.65 0.37
C ALA A 262 -16.61 2.78 1.79
N GLY A 263 -15.83 2.38 2.78
CA GLY A 263 -16.11 2.61 4.19
C GLY A 263 -14.80 2.83 4.95
N ALA A 264 -14.90 3.59 6.05
CA ALA A 264 -13.82 3.71 7.01
C ALA A 264 -14.25 3.12 8.36
N GLY A 265 -13.33 2.40 9.01
CA GLY A 265 -13.61 1.76 10.27
C GLY A 265 -12.38 1.59 11.14
N VAL A 266 -12.60 1.47 12.43
CA VAL A 266 -11.58 1.24 13.44
C VAL A 266 -11.53 -0.26 13.77
N LEU A 267 -10.33 -0.81 13.88
CA LEU A 267 -10.12 -2.21 14.28
C LEU A 267 -10.65 -2.40 15.71
N ARG A 268 -11.52 -3.40 15.90
CA ARG A 268 -12.09 -3.73 17.21
C ARG A 268 -10.99 -4.19 18.17
N GLU A 269 -11.09 -3.79 19.43
CA GLU A 269 -10.08 -4.09 20.47
C GLU A 269 -9.82 -5.59 20.63
N ASP A 270 -10.83 -6.45 20.52
CA ASP A 270 -10.71 -7.90 20.64
C ASP A 270 -9.71 -8.51 19.64
N TYR A 271 -9.52 -7.88 18.49
CA TYR A 271 -8.60 -8.32 17.45
C TYR A 271 -7.22 -7.67 17.54
N ARG A 272 -7.10 -6.60 18.33
CA ARG A 272 -5.84 -5.93 18.63
C ARG A 272 -5.07 -6.61 19.77
N MET A 273 -5.78 -7.20 20.73
CA MET A 273 -5.22 -7.65 22.03
C MET A 273 -4.71 -9.09 22.05
N ASN A 274 -4.69 -9.82 20.94
CA ASN A 274 -4.09 -11.16 20.90
C ASN A 274 -2.54 -11.16 20.85
N SER A 275 -1.88 -10.04 21.06
CA SER A 275 -0.42 -9.89 21.07
C SER A 275 0.23 -9.92 22.46
N GLY A 276 -0.47 -10.24 23.51
CA GLY A 276 0.17 -10.38 24.83
C GLY A 276 -0.75 -11.02 25.86
N ASN A 277 -0.37 -12.21 26.35
CA ASN A 277 -0.86 -12.75 27.61
C ASN A 277 -0.83 -11.67 28.69
N ARG A 278 -1.97 -11.06 29.01
CA ARG A 278 -2.15 -10.59 30.38
C ARG A 278 -2.37 -11.85 31.23
N GLN A 279 -1.29 -12.41 31.75
CA GLN A 279 -1.41 -13.27 32.94
C GLN A 279 -2.04 -12.40 34.03
N GLU A 280 -3.23 -12.80 34.46
CA GLU A 280 -3.82 -12.38 35.71
C GLU A 280 -2.91 -12.79 36.90
#